data_3e0984d6b23a3fb0f03c84589d3f3fa4
#
_entry.id   3e0984d6b23a3fb0f03c84589d3f3fa4
#
_cell.length_a   1.000
_cell.length_b   1.000
_cell.length_c   1.000
_cell.angle_alpha   90.00
_cell.angle_beta   90.00
_cell.angle_gamma   90.00
#
_symmetry.space_group_name_H-M   'P 1'
#
loop_
_entity.id
_entity.type
_entity.pdbx_description
1 polymer ?
#
loop_
_entity_poly.entity_id
_entity_poly.type
_entity_poly.pdbx_seq_one_letter_code
_entity_poly.pdbx_strand_id
1 'polypeptide(L)'
;MLDKKGVGKRIAYYRKEHGMTQKDLAALLNISYQAVSKWEAGISLPTVEMLYDIAKILNMTVDGLLNEEAWAKRQITYMDTGLDTRKLYELKDDVQKLVSDDEKIVSAWYVDACLFQMDTSQMKDPVYSCITCIPGSKEKMAKEYHYNKEICADVAASAINFTLQHGIRPSVLKASVLCGNYDYEQLYMMAQTFQEVCKQNDMLFTGMEIAAQPVNFSSQEYNINATVVGVQDRDKLLNYEKIKEGDALIGMRTQGIDGTHYPIIKVMLDRRPDLLHAKIDEEHFLLEEMMKANVAYTREIMSLQECGYLHGAFRVHNSLFRNKGWRELPNGLYAYIDMTKIPVLPLFRSLYEQDMIGADVFPHRFHMGIGMVVVVPADKCREAMQVIGQYTECWNIGEIRADKEHKEGKIRTTGKLQW
;
A
#
# COMPACT_ATOMS: atom_id res chain seq x y z
N MET A 1 -44.53 -15.25 -18.74
CA MET A 1 -44.12 -15.67 -17.38
C MET A 1 -43.34 -14.51 -16.81
N LEU A 2 -43.63 -14.02 -15.60
CA LEU A 2 -42.90 -12.87 -14.98
C LEU A 2 -41.41 -13.23 -14.83
N ASP A 3 -40.55 -12.34 -15.30
CA ASP A 3 -39.10 -12.44 -15.12
C ASP A 3 -38.71 -12.13 -13.68
N LYS A 4 -38.51 -13.17 -12.86
CA LYS A 4 -38.13 -13.04 -11.45
C LYS A 4 -36.85 -12.24 -11.25
N LYS A 5 -35.84 -12.43 -12.13
CA LYS A 5 -34.57 -11.73 -12.04
C LYS A 5 -34.74 -10.25 -12.38
N GLY A 6 -35.51 -9.92 -13.39
CA GLY A 6 -35.82 -8.54 -13.76
C GLY A 6 -36.57 -7.79 -12.67
N VAL A 7 -37.61 -8.40 -12.09
CA VAL A 7 -38.34 -7.84 -10.96
C VAL A 7 -37.39 -7.61 -9.76
N GLY A 8 -36.60 -8.62 -9.41
CA GLY A 8 -35.64 -8.49 -8.31
C GLY A 8 -34.63 -7.36 -8.53
N LYS A 9 -34.07 -7.22 -9.74
CA LYS A 9 -33.19 -6.11 -10.10
C LYS A 9 -33.86 -4.75 -9.95
N ARG A 10 -35.14 -4.62 -10.36
CA ARG A 10 -35.90 -3.36 -10.24
C ARG A 10 -36.16 -3.01 -8.77
N ILE A 11 -36.51 -3.98 -7.93
CA ILE A 11 -36.66 -3.78 -6.48
C ILE A 11 -35.33 -3.29 -5.90
N ALA A 12 -34.22 -3.97 -6.18
CA ALA A 12 -32.88 -3.59 -5.69
C ALA A 12 -32.47 -2.18 -6.14
N TYR A 13 -32.78 -1.84 -7.40
CA TYR A 13 -32.50 -0.53 -7.97
C TYR A 13 -33.22 0.57 -7.19
N TYR A 14 -34.55 0.52 -7.09
CA TYR A 14 -35.32 1.56 -6.43
C TYR A 14 -35.06 1.64 -4.93
N ARG A 15 -34.82 0.50 -4.27
CA ARG A 15 -34.38 0.49 -2.87
C ARG A 15 -33.09 1.28 -2.67
N LYS A 16 -32.09 1.02 -3.53
CA LYS A 16 -30.80 1.75 -3.48
C LYS A 16 -30.97 3.22 -3.82
N GLU A 17 -31.80 3.55 -4.79
CA GLU A 17 -32.12 4.95 -5.14
C GLU A 17 -32.72 5.72 -3.96
N HIS A 18 -33.45 5.05 -3.07
CA HIS A 18 -33.95 5.61 -1.82
C HIS A 18 -32.97 5.52 -0.64
N GLY A 19 -31.71 5.09 -0.88
CA GLY A 19 -30.67 4.99 0.15
C GLY A 19 -30.88 3.87 1.18
N MET A 20 -31.76 2.91 0.90
CA MET A 20 -32.12 1.86 1.85
C MET A 20 -31.22 0.64 1.71
N THR A 21 -30.85 0.01 2.83
CA THR A 21 -30.32 -1.36 2.85
C THR A 21 -31.44 -2.39 2.69
N GLN A 22 -31.11 -3.65 2.39
CA GLN A 22 -32.10 -4.74 2.40
C GLN A 22 -32.78 -4.89 3.76
N LYS A 23 -32.05 -4.59 4.86
CA LYS A 23 -32.61 -4.62 6.22
C LYS A 23 -33.62 -3.49 6.45
N ASP A 24 -33.37 -2.29 5.92
CA ASP A 24 -34.28 -1.15 6.05
C ASP A 24 -35.60 -1.41 5.32
N LEU A 25 -35.52 -1.89 4.07
CA LEU A 25 -36.71 -2.27 3.32
C LEU A 25 -37.47 -3.41 4.01
N ALA A 26 -36.77 -4.41 4.53
CA ALA A 26 -37.36 -5.51 5.27
C ALA A 26 -38.08 -5.02 6.55
N ALA A 27 -37.47 -4.10 7.29
CA ALA A 27 -38.06 -3.48 8.48
C ALA A 27 -39.34 -2.70 8.16
N LEU A 28 -39.33 -1.92 7.08
CA LEU A 28 -40.52 -1.16 6.62
C LEU A 28 -41.68 -2.06 6.18
N LEU A 29 -41.33 -3.23 5.61
CA LEU A 29 -42.27 -4.26 5.18
C LEU A 29 -42.66 -5.24 6.30
N ASN A 30 -42.06 -5.11 7.47
CA ASN A 30 -42.24 -6.04 8.60
C ASN A 30 -41.99 -7.52 8.23
N ILE A 31 -40.90 -7.79 7.51
CA ILE A 31 -40.47 -9.13 7.06
C ILE A 31 -38.99 -9.38 7.38
N SER A 32 -38.49 -10.58 7.10
CA SER A 32 -37.07 -10.87 7.24
C SER A 32 -36.25 -10.29 6.07
N TYR A 33 -35.03 -9.86 6.34
CA TYR A 33 -34.11 -9.38 5.28
C TYR A 33 -33.77 -10.48 4.26
N GLN A 34 -33.82 -11.76 4.67
CA GLN A 34 -33.65 -12.91 3.77
C GLN A 34 -34.71 -12.97 2.67
N ALA A 35 -35.94 -12.52 2.97
CA ALA A 35 -37.00 -12.45 1.97
C ALA A 35 -36.67 -11.42 0.89
N VAL A 36 -36.27 -10.21 1.29
CA VAL A 36 -35.83 -9.16 0.36
C VAL A 36 -34.61 -9.63 -0.45
N SER A 37 -33.63 -10.27 0.18
CA SER A 37 -32.46 -10.82 -0.49
C SER A 37 -32.83 -11.88 -1.56
N LYS A 38 -33.77 -12.78 -1.25
CA LYS A 38 -34.25 -13.77 -2.23
C LYS A 38 -34.99 -13.14 -3.39
N TRP A 39 -35.75 -12.07 -3.16
CA TRP A 39 -36.43 -11.34 -4.24
C TRP A 39 -35.40 -10.65 -5.15
N GLU A 40 -34.45 -9.92 -4.58
CA GLU A 40 -33.42 -9.23 -5.35
C GLU A 40 -32.50 -10.16 -6.12
N ALA A 41 -32.23 -11.36 -5.58
CA ALA A 41 -31.51 -12.43 -6.26
C ALA A 41 -32.34 -13.14 -7.35
N GLY A 42 -33.65 -12.86 -7.48
CA GLY A 42 -34.55 -13.51 -8.43
C GLY A 42 -34.86 -14.97 -8.07
N ILE A 43 -34.65 -15.40 -6.84
CA ILE A 43 -34.94 -16.74 -6.33
C ILE A 43 -36.45 -16.90 -6.14
N SER A 44 -37.12 -15.89 -5.57
CA SER A 44 -38.56 -15.82 -5.37
C SER A 44 -39.12 -14.46 -5.78
N LEU A 45 -40.43 -14.35 -5.93
CA LEU A 45 -41.12 -13.09 -6.12
C LEU A 45 -41.86 -12.70 -4.83
N PRO A 46 -42.03 -11.39 -4.55
CA PRO A 46 -42.96 -10.91 -3.57
C PRO A 46 -44.41 -11.34 -3.90
N THR A 47 -45.24 -11.43 -2.89
CA THR A 47 -46.71 -11.55 -3.12
C THR A 47 -47.27 -10.27 -3.75
N VAL A 48 -48.50 -10.31 -4.27
CA VAL A 48 -49.11 -9.14 -4.88
C VAL A 48 -49.26 -8.00 -3.84
N GLU A 49 -49.65 -8.34 -2.60
CA GLU A 49 -49.72 -7.38 -1.50
C GLU A 49 -48.37 -6.75 -1.22
N MET A 50 -47.30 -7.58 -1.17
CA MET A 50 -45.93 -7.10 -0.96
C MET A 50 -45.44 -6.20 -2.09
N LEU A 51 -45.80 -6.51 -3.35
CA LEU A 51 -45.45 -5.66 -4.50
C LEU A 51 -46.11 -4.28 -4.38
N TYR A 52 -47.37 -4.21 -3.88
CA TYR A 52 -48.04 -2.96 -3.63
C TYR A 52 -47.36 -2.15 -2.52
N ASP A 53 -47.01 -2.79 -1.41
CA ASP A 53 -46.31 -2.13 -0.30
C ASP A 53 -44.91 -1.66 -0.70
N ILE A 54 -44.16 -2.47 -1.43
CA ILE A 54 -42.84 -2.12 -2.01
C ILE A 54 -43.00 -0.90 -2.91
N ALA A 55 -43.98 -0.91 -3.83
CA ALA A 55 -44.22 0.20 -4.75
C ALA A 55 -44.56 1.50 -3.99
N LYS A 56 -45.36 1.42 -2.93
CA LYS A 56 -45.70 2.56 -2.08
C LYS A 56 -44.48 3.11 -1.32
N ILE A 57 -43.67 2.23 -0.71
CA ILE A 57 -42.45 2.60 0.03
C ILE A 57 -41.42 3.24 -0.91
N LEU A 58 -41.28 2.70 -2.11
CA LEU A 58 -40.31 3.15 -3.10
C LEU A 58 -40.88 4.25 -4.04
N ASN A 59 -42.04 4.83 -3.69
CA ASN A 59 -42.73 5.93 -4.42
C ASN A 59 -42.83 5.66 -5.93
N MET A 60 -43.29 4.47 -6.31
CA MET A 60 -43.45 4.05 -7.69
C MET A 60 -44.74 3.28 -7.92
N THR A 61 -44.97 2.81 -9.13
CA THR A 61 -46.13 1.97 -9.46
C THR A 61 -45.76 0.49 -9.47
N VAL A 62 -46.73 -0.39 -9.19
CA VAL A 62 -46.56 -1.83 -9.33
C VAL A 62 -46.20 -2.20 -10.78
N ASP A 63 -46.74 -1.51 -11.77
CA ASP A 63 -46.40 -1.68 -13.18
C ASP A 63 -44.91 -1.37 -13.42
N GLY A 64 -44.37 -0.32 -12.80
CA GLY A 64 -42.95 0.02 -12.87
C GLY A 64 -42.03 -1.07 -12.32
N LEU A 65 -42.49 -1.88 -11.34
CA LEU A 65 -41.77 -3.06 -10.86
C LEU A 65 -41.88 -4.25 -11.81
N LEU A 66 -43.03 -4.45 -12.48
CA LEU A 66 -43.34 -5.65 -13.24
C LEU A 66 -43.09 -5.52 -14.74
N ASN A 67 -43.21 -4.30 -15.29
CA ASN A 67 -43.19 -4.05 -16.74
C ASN A 67 -41.75 -3.74 -17.21
N GLU A 68 -41.21 -4.68 -18.01
CA GLU A 68 -39.85 -4.56 -18.56
C GLU A 68 -39.73 -3.42 -19.59
N GLU A 69 -40.76 -3.18 -20.38
CA GLU A 69 -40.77 -2.13 -21.38
C GLU A 69 -40.78 -0.74 -20.73
N ALA A 70 -41.57 -0.56 -19.67
CA ALA A 70 -41.56 0.66 -18.87
C ALA A 70 -40.19 0.91 -18.21
N TRP A 71 -39.55 -0.17 -17.72
CA TRP A 71 -38.22 -0.13 -17.18
C TRP A 71 -37.18 0.29 -18.23
N ALA A 72 -37.24 -0.24 -19.42
CA ALA A 72 -36.31 0.07 -20.52
C ALA A 72 -36.44 1.51 -21.03
N LYS A 73 -37.61 2.11 -20.88
CA LYS A 73 -37.89 3.49 -21.33
C LYS A 73 -37.70 4.58 -20.23
N ARG A 74 -37.37 4.18 -19.00
CA ARG A 74 -37.12 5.13 -17.92
C ARG A 74 -35.88 5.99 -18.17
N GLN A 75 -35.80 7.12 -17.54
CA GLN A 75 -34.57 7.95 -17.54
C GLN A 75 -33.39 7.19 -16.91
N ILE A 76 -32.24 7.30 -17.55
CA ILE A 76 -31.00 6.72 -17.05
C ILE A 76 -30.44 7.60 -15.93
N THR A 77 -30.00 6.99 -14.84
CA THR A 77 -29.35 7.65 -13.71
C THR A 77 -27.97 7.03 -13.43
N TYR A 78 -27.18 7.67 -12.58
CA TYR A 78 -25.88 7.09 -12.16
C TYR A 78 -26.01 5.74 -11.46
N MET A 79 -27.16 5.46 -10.84
CA MET A 79 -27.44 4.14 -10.24
C MET A 79 -27.43 3.00 -11.28
N ASP A 80 -27.72 3.31 -12.54
CA ASP A 80 -27.65 2.33 -13.63
C ASP A 80 -26.22 1.88 -13.94
N THR A 81 -25.24 2.70 -13.58
CA THR A 81 -23.81 2.34 -13.68
C THR A 81 -23.33 1.53 -12.48
N GLY A 82 -24.19 1.31 -11.47
CA GLY A 82 -23.81 0.67 -10.21
C GLY A 82 -23.21 1.62 -9.18
N LEU A 83 -23.11 2.93 -9.48
CA LEU A 83 -22.51 3.92 -8.59
C LEU A 83 -23.56 4.62 -7.74
N ASP A 84 -23.39 4.60 -6.42
CA ASP A 84 -24.15 5.45 -5.49
C ASP A 84 -23.34 6.73 -5.21
N THR A 85 -23.66 7.80 -5.93
CA THR A 85 -22.95 9.07 -5.81
C THR A 85 -23.14 9.74 -4.45
N ARG A 86 -24.21 9.43 -3.70
CA ARG A 86 -24.43 9.97 -2.34
C ARG A 86 -23.36 9.44 -1.38
N LYS A 87 -23.08 8.13 -1.46
CA LYS A 87 -22.01 7.51 -0.67
C LYS A 87 -20.63 8.09 -1.00
N LEU A 88 -20.40 8.51 -2.25
CA LEU A 88 -19.19 9.22 -2.61
C LEU A 88 -19.05 10.54 -1.87
N TYR A 89 -20.11 11.35 -1.83
CA TYR A 89 -20.06 12.65 -1.15
C TYR A 89 -19.87 12.49 0.36
N GLU A 90 -20.58 11.56 1.01
CA GLU A 90 -20.38 11.23 2.42
C GLU A 90 -18.94 10.80 2.70
N LEU A 91 -18.40 9.91 1.87
CA LEU A 91 -17.01 9.46 1.98
C LEU A 91 -16.02 10.62 1.80
N LYS A 92 -16.21 11.48 0.79
CA LYS A 92 -15.34 12.64 0.56
C LYS A 92 -15.37 13.60 1.74
N ASP A 93 -16.51 13.85 2.33
CA ASP A 93 -16.65 14.70 3.52
C ASP A 93 -15.91 14.11 4.73
N ASP A 94 -15.97 12.80 4.94
CA ASP A 94 -15.29 12.15 6.04
C ASP A 94 -13.78 12.05 5.82
N VAL A 95 -13.33 11.77 4.59
CA VAL A 95 -11.90 11.84 4.24
C VAL A 95 -11.36 13.27 4.37
N GLN A 96 -12.19 14.28 4.05
CA GLN A 96 -11.85 15.69 4.26
C GLN A 96 -11.55 16.01 5.73
N LYS A 97 -12.30 15.44 6.68
CA LYS A 97 -12.07 15.61 8.12
C LYS A 97 -10.73 15.05 8.56
N LEU A 98 -10.19 14.00 7.89
CA LEU A 98 -8.85 13.47 8.17
C LEU A 98 -7.74 14.46 7.79
N VAL A 99 -8.01 15.38 6.87
CA VAL A 99 -7.06 16.39 6.37
C VAL A 99 -7.12 17.68 7.18
N SER A 100 -8.30 18.05 7.71
CA SER A 100 -8.63 19.42 8.13
C SER A 100 -8.03 19.89 9.45
N ASP A 101 -7.43 18.98 10.26
CA ASP A 101 -6.99 19.30 11.62
C ASP A 101 -5.51 19.72 11.73
N ASP A 102 -4.79 19.84 10.59
CA ASP A 102 -3.38 20.24 10.60
C ASP A 102 -3.25 21.74 10.27
N GLU A 103 -2.56 22.49 11.14
CA GLU A 103 -2.34 23.93 10.98
C GLU A 103 -1.58 24.32 9.70
N LYS A 104 -0.84 23.38 9.09
CA LYS A 104 -0.14 23.56 7.82
C LYS A 104 -1.07 23.50 6.61
N ILE A 105 -2.32 23.08 6.78
CA ILE A 105 -3.32 23.11 5.72
C ILE A 105 -3.85 24.52 5.56
N VAL A 106 -3.56 25.14 4.42
CA VAL A 106 -4.02 26.48 4.07
C VAL A 106 -5.46 26.45 3.58
N SER A 107 -5.80 25.44 2.78
CA SER A 107 -7.15 25.22 2.26
C SER A 107 -7.29 23.78 1.81
N ALA A 108 -8.38 23.16 2.16
CA ALA A 108 -8.73 21.83 1.70
C ALA A 108 -10.12 21.90 1.06
N TRP A 109 -10.17 22.15 -0.24
CA TRP A 109 -11.40 22.15 -1.04
C TRP A 109 -11.61 20.75 -1.58
N TYR A 110 -12.52 20.01 -0.97
CA TYR A 110 -12.67 18.60 -1.25
C TYR A 110 -11.34 17.82 -1.11
N VAL A 111 -11.38 16.52 -1.09
CA VAL A 111 -10.18 15.66 -1.07
C VAL A 111 -9.31 15.80 -2.33
N ASP A 112 -9.82 16.46 -3.35
CA ASP A 112 -9.16 16.57 -4.66
C ASP A 112 -8.13 17.70 -4.71
N ALA A 113 -8.32 18.78 -3.91
CA ALA A 113 -7.43 19.93 -3.88
C ALA A 113 -7.12 20.36 -2.45
N CYS A 114 -5.91 20.15 -2.04
CA CYS A 114 -5.39 20.60 -0.75
C CYS A 114 -4.22 21.55 -0.97
N LEU A 115 -4.33 22.77 -0.42
CA LEU A 115 -3.23 23.71 -0.37
C LEU A 115 -2.60 23.61 1.03
N PHE A 116 -1.29 23.45 1.06
CA PHE A 116 -0.52 23.26 2.29
C PHE A 116 0.73 24.10 2.30
N GLN A 117 1.22 24.40 3.48
CA GLN A 117 2.45 25.13 3.68
C GLN A 117 3.57 24.17 4.10
N MET A 118 4.72 24.28 3.46
CA MET A 118 5.97 23.65 3.88
C MET A 118 6.90 24.69 4.47
N ASP A 119 7.34 24.46 5.69
CA ASP A 119 8.30 25.38 6.32
C ASP A 119 9.69 25.18 5.71
N THR A 120 10.10 26.14 4.93
CA THR A 120 11.43 26.25 4.32
C THR A 120 12.23 27.45 4.83
N SER A 121 11.75 28.13 5.88
CA SER A 121 12.32 29.38 6.41
C SER A 121 13.78 29.24 6.88
N GLN A 122 14.17 28.03 7.30
CA GLN A 122 15.53 27.73 7.77
C GLN A 122 16.41 27.13 6.65
N MET A 123 15.90 27.00 5.43
CA MET A 123 16.62 26.44 4.29
C MET A 123 17.17 27.57 3.41
N LYS A 124 18.42 27.44 2.97
CA LYS A 124 19.07 28.42 2.08
C LYS A 124 18.73 28.17 0.61
N ASP A 125 18.67 26.90 0.22
CA ASP A 125 18.41 26.45 -1.15
C ASP A 125 17.54 25.19 -1.11
N PRO A 126 16.21 25.32 -0.87
CA PRO A 126 15.31 24.19 -0.73
C PRO A 126 15.16 23.43 -2.04
N VAL A 127 15.38 22.12 -1.98
CA VAL A 127 15.19 21.16 -3.07
C VAL A 127 14.00 20.24 -2.74
N TYR A 128 13.11 20.09 -3.70
CA TYR A 128 11.90 19.29 -3.55
C TYR A 128 12.03 17.95 -4.31
N SER A 129 11.44 16.91 -3.73
CA SER A 129 11.20 15.65 -4.42
C SER A 129 9.70 15.41 -4.53
N CYS A 130 9.28 14.70 -5.58
CA CYS A 130 7.91 14.24 -5.77
C CYS A 130 7.98 12.81 -6.30
N ILE A 131 7.68 11.85 -5.44
CA ILE A 131 7.83 10.41 -5.71
C ILE A 131 6.47 9.75 -5.65
N THR A 132 6.05 9.11 -6.75
CA THR A 132 4.84 8.29 -6.80
C THR A 132 5.20 6.82 -6.84
N CYS A 133 4.60 6.03 -5.96
CA CYS A 133 4.71 4.58 -5.93
C CYS A 133 3.36 3.91 -6.16
N ILE A 134 3.42 2.74 -6.79
CA ILE A 134 2.31 1.80 -6.97
C ILE A 134 2.72 0.45 -6.35
N PRO A 135 1.79 -0.32 -5.79
CA PRO A 135 2.13 -1.53 -5.03
C PRO A 135 2.50 -2.74 -5.90
N GLY A 136 2.35 -2.64 -7.21
CA GLY A 136 2.61 -3.74 -8.13
C GLY A 136 1.67 -4.92 -7.92
N SER A 137 2.16 -6.13 -8.18
CA SER A 137 1.33 -7.35 -8.13
C SER A 137 0.88 -7.75 -6.71
N LYS A 138 1.50 -7.21 -5.65
CA LYS A 138 1.07 -7.41 -4.26
C LYS A 138 -0.37 -6.94 -4.04
N GLU A 139 -0.78 -5.88 -4.74
CA GLU A 139 -2.13 -5.33 -4.68
C GLU A 139 -3.21 -6.37 -5.02
N LYS A 140 -2.97 -7.22 -6.02
CA LYS A 140 -3.93 -8.26 -6.40
C LYS A 140 -4.16 -9.26 -5.26
N MET A 141 -3.10 -9.70 -4.60
CA MET A 141 -3.22 -10.59 -3.44
C MET A 141 -3.85 -9.89 -2.25
N ALA A 142 -3.53 -8.62 -2.02
CA ALA A 142 -4.16 -7.83 -0.97
C ALA A 142 -5.69 -7.76 -1.12
N LYS A 143 -6.18 -7.60 -2.34
CA LYS A 143 -7.62 -7.65 -2.65
C LYS A 143 -8.22 -9.02 -2.40
N GLU A 144 -7.57 -10.06 -2.93
CA GLU A 144 -8.04 -11.45 -2.86
C GLU A 144 -8.15 -11.96 -1.41
N TYR A 145 -7.21 -11.53 -0.54
CA TYR A 145 -7.12 -11.98 0.85
C TYR A 145 -7.41 -10.88 1.90
N HIS A 146 -7.95 -9.73 1.48
CA HIS A 146 -8.42 -8.62 2.32
C HIS A 146 -7.34 -7.91 3.16
N TYR A 147 -6.09 -7.85 2.67
CA TYR A 147 -4.97 -7.11 3.29
C TYR A 147 -4.91 -5.65 2.80
N ASN A 148 -6.05 -4.96 2.85
CA ASN A 148 -6.18 -3.62 2.28
C ASN A 148 -5.44 -2.54 3.08
N LYS A 149 -5.29 -2.70 4.40
CA LYS A 149 -4.47 -1.81 5.25
C LYS A 149 -2.99 -1.96 4.93
N GLU A 150 -2.53 -3.21 4.89
CA GLU A 150 -1.13 -3.55 4.66
C GLU A 150 -0.64 -3.02 3.31
N ILE A 151 -1.45 -3.10 2.26
CA ILE A 151 -1.05 -2.62 0.94
C ILE A 151 -1.02 -1.09 0.86
N CYS A 152 -1.90 -0.37 1.58
CA CYS A 152 -1.86 1.08 1.69
C CYS A 152 -0.59 1.53 2.43
N ALA A 153 -0.27 0.90 3.56
CA ALA A 153 0.94 1.18 4.32
C ALA A 153 2.21 0.83 3.51
N ASP A 154 2.19 -0.26 2.74
CA ASP A 154 3.31 -0.72 1.92
C ASP A 154 3.66 0.27 0.80
N VAL A 155 2.66 0.76 0.07
CA VAL A 155 2.89 1.73 -1.01
C VAL A 155 3.36 3.07 -0.48
N ALA A 156 2.83 3.52 0.68
CA ALA A 156 3.28 4.73 1.36
C ALA A 156 4.73 4.60 1.84
N ALA A 157 5.08 3.50 2.54
CA ALA A 157 6.44 3.23 2.98
C ALA A 157 7.43 3.17 1.81
N SER A 158 7.00 2.61 0.68
CA SER A 158 7.81 2.59 -0.53
C SER A 158 8.15 3.99 -1.04
N ALA A 159 7.16 4.89 -1.13
CA ALA A 159 7.37 6.27 -1.57
C ALA A 159 8.23 7.07 -0.57
N ILE A 160 8.00 6.88 0.74
CA ILE A 160 8.82 7.45 1.81
C ILE A 160 10.28 7.03 1.66
N ASN A 161 10.54 5.73 1.53
CA ASN A 161 11.91 5.20 1.45
C ASN A 161 12.63 5.64 0.17
N PHE A 162 11.94 5.83 -0.94
CA PHE A 162 12.53 6.43 -2.15
C PHE A 162 12.92 7.90 -1.94
N THR A 163 12.17 8.65 -1.16
CA THR A 163 12.51 10.03 -0.79
C THR A 163 13.74 10.06 0.12
N LEU A 164 13.76 9.18 1.12
CA LEU A 164 14.83 9.09 2.12
C LEU A 164 16.20 8.69 1.55
N GLN A 165 16.24 7.86 0.50
CA GLN A 165 17.52 7.47 -0.12
C GLN A 165 18.29 8.66 -0.72
N HIS A 166 17.64 9.79 -0.96
CA HIS A 166 18.26 11.04 -1.40
C HIS A 166 18.61 11.98 -0.24
N GLY A 167 18.37 11.57 1.01
CA GLY A 167 18.52 12.41 2.20
C GLY A 167 17.46 13.50 2.31
N ILE A 168 16.34 13.35 1.62
CA ILE A 168 15.23 14.31 1.63
C ILE A 168 14.22 13.86 2.69
N ARG A 169 13.80 14.80 3.54
CA ARG A 169 12.74 14.56 4.54
C ARG A 169 11.39 14.43 3.81
N PRO A 170 10.71 13.28 3.92
CA PRO A 170 9.33 13.17 3.44
C PRO A 170 8.44 14.09 4.28
N SER A 171 7.60 14.89 3.63
CA SER A 171 6.85 15.95 4.30
C SER A 171 5.35 15.87 4.07
N VAL A 172 4.93 15.43 2.89
CA VAL A 172 3.52 15.41 2.48
C VAL A 172 3.22 14.12 1.74
N LEU A 173 2.05 13.54 1.99
CA LEU A 173 1.53 12.41 1.24
C LEU A 173 0.15 12.72 0.67
N LYS A 174 -0.02 12.47 -0.63
CA LYS A 174 -1.29 12.41 -1.34
C LYS A 174 -1.50 10.99 -1.84
N ALA A 175 -2.66 10.41 -1.57
CA ALA A 175 -3.05 9.11 -2.11
C ALA A 175 -4.06 9.26 -3.24
N SER A 176 -4.20 8.23 -4.08
CA SER A 176 -5.34 8.10 -4.98
C SER A 176 -5.77 6.65 -5.17
N VAL A 177 -7.06 6.47 -5.40
CA VAL A 177 -7.69 5.17 -5.62
C VAL A 177 -8.58 5.24 -6.85
N LEU A 178 -8.32 4.36 -7.82
CA LEU A 178 -9.25 4.03 -8.88
C LEU A 178 -10.02 2.77 -8.45
N CYS A 179 -11.33 2.76 -8.48
CA CYS A 179 -12.13 1.63 -8.01
C CYS A 179 -13.31 1.33 -8.93
N GLY A 180 -13.85 0.12 -8.85
CA GLY A 180 -15.04 -0.27 -9.61
C GLY A 180 -16.35 0.20 -8.96
N ASN A 181 -16.33 0.44 -7.65
CA ASN A 181 -17.48 0.92 -6.87
C ASN A 181 -17.02 1.69 -5.64
N TYR A 182 -17.91 2.54 -5.09
CA TYR A 182 -17.69 3.25 -3.83
C TYR A 182 -18.06 2.35 -2.64
N ASP A 183 -17.13 1.50 -2.20
CA ASP A 183 -17.21 0.80 -0.93
C ASP A 183 -16.74 1.75 0.18
N TYR A 184 -17.69 2.34 0.92
CA TYR A 184 -17.43 3.37 1.93
C TYR A 184 -16.45 2.85 3.00
N GLU A 185 -16.72 1.70 3.59
CA GLU A 185 -15.93 1.15 4.70
C GLU A 185 -14.48 0.87 4.27
N GLN A 186 -14.32 0.27 3.09
CA GLN A 186 -13.01 -0.03 2.54
C GLN A 186 -12.22 1.23 2.21
N LEU A 187 -12.82 2.18 1.50
CA LEU A 187 -12.14 3.39 1.05
C LEU A 187 -11.83 4.34 2.21
N TYR A 188 -12.71 4.44 3.20
CA TYR A 188 -12.46 5.22 4.41
C TYR A 188 -11.32 4.61 5.24
N MET A 189 -11.32 3.30 5.43
CA MET A 189 -10.21 2.58 6.09
C MET A 189 -8.87 2.80 5.37
N MET A 190 -8.86 2.80 4.02
CA MET A 190 -7.65 3.11 3.26
C MET A 190 -7.14 4.53 3.54
N ALA A 191 -8.04 5.53 3.54
CA ALA A 191 -7.67 6.91 3.85
C ALA A 191 -7.14 7.06 5.29
N GLN A 192 -7.78 6.41 6.26
CA GLN A 192 -7.28 6.37 7.65
C GLN A 192 -5.89 5.74 7.74
N THR A 193 -5.64 4.67 6.99
CA THR A 193 -4.32 4.01 6.99
C THR A 193 -3.24 4.95 6.45
N PHE A 194 -3.49 5.68 5.37
CA PHE A 194 -2.55 6.68 4.86
C PHE A 194 -2.30 7.80 5.88
N GLN A 195 -3.34 8.27 6.57
CA GLN A 195 -3.21 9.26 7.63
C GLN A 195 -2.35 8.71 8.80
N GLU A 196 -2.57 7.47 9.22
CA GLU A 196 -1.78 6.82 10.28
C GLU A 196 -0.29 6.74 9.91
N VAL A 197 0.02 6.34 8.66
CA VAL A 197 1.40 6.32 8.16
C VAL A 197 2.00 7.73 8.18
N CYS A 198 1.24 8.75 7.80
CA CYS A 198 1.71 10.14 7.86
C CYS A 198 2.03 10.56 9.29
N LYS A 199 1.15 10.27 10.25
CA LYS A 199 1.38 10.59 11.68
C LYS A 199 2.63 9.90 12.23
N GLN A 200 2.85 8.63 11.88
CA GLN A 200 4.02 7.87 12.31
C GLN A 200 5.35 8.41 11.77
N ASN A 201 5.30 9.10 10.62
CA ASN A 201 6.46 9.62 9.90
C ASN A 201 6.58 11.16 9.92
N ASP A 202 5.81 11.85 10.76
CA ASP A 202 5.79 13.32 10.86
C ASP A 202 5.52 14.00 9.51
N MET A 203 4.53 13.47 8.79
CA MET A 203 4.13 13.92 7.45
C MET A 203 2.71 14.45 7.48
N LEU A 204 2.42 15.36 6.56
CA LEU A 204 1.09 15.86 6.30
C LEU A 204 0.33 14.92 5.35
N PHE A 205 -0.87 14.49 5.74
CA PHE A 205 -1.79 13.81 4.85
C PHE A 205 -2.68 14.84 4.15
N THR A 206 -2.60 14.91 2.82
CA THR A 206 -3.37 15.88 2.01
C THR A 206 -4.58 15.26 1.33
N GLY A 207 -5.05 14.13 1.85
CA GLY A 207 -6.25 13.45 1.41
C GLY A 207 -6.00 12.36 0.37
N MET A 208 -7.10 11.74 -0.06
CA MET A 208 -7.11 10.65 -1.02
C MET A 208 -8.10 10.94 -2.13
N GLU A 209 -7.61 11.07 -3.37
CA GLU A 209 -8.46 11.13 -4.56
C GLU A 209 -9.17 9.80 -4.79
N ILE A 210 -10.47 9.83 -5.05
CA ILE A 210 -11.29 8.63 -5.26
C ILE A 210 -12.03 8.77 -6.58
N ALA A 211 -11.72 7.89 -7.53
CA ALA A 211 -12.38 7.86 -8.83
C ALA A 211 -12.95 6.47 -9.14
N ALA A 212 -14.27 6.37 -9.29
CA ALA A 212 -14.91 5.13 -9.70
C ALA A 212 -14.94 5.01 -11.22
N GLN A 213 -14.57 3.83 -11.71
CA GLN A 213 -14.54 3.48 -13.13
C GLN A 213 -15.21 2.12 -13.36
N PRO A 214 -16.54 2.00 -13.22
CA PRO A 214 -17.25 0.72 -13.28
C PRO A 214 -17.18 0.03 -14.65
N VAL A 215 -16.77 0.76 -15.70
CA VAL A 215 -16.55 0.18 -17.05
C VAL A 215 -15.22 -0.60 -17.10
N ASN A 216 -14.22 -0.16 -16.34
CA ASN A 216 -12.86 -0.71 -16.38
C ASN A 216 -12.57 -1.68 -15.24
N PHE A 217 -13.30 -1.57 -14.12
CA PHE A 217 -13.09 -2.34 -12.91
C PHE A 217 -14.38 -3.05 -12.48
N SER A 218 -14.29 -4.28 -12.02
CA SER A 218 -15.38 -4.93 -11.30
C SER A 218 -15.62 -4.21 -9.95
N SER A 219 -16.77 -4.47 -9.33
CA SER A 219 -17.17 -3.77 -8.09
C SER A 219 -16.20 -3.95 -6.91
N GLN A 220 -15.35 -4.98 -6.94
CA GLN A 220 -14.38 -5.27 -5.89
C GLN A 220 -12.94 -4.90 -6.27
N GLU A 221 -12.73 -4.46 -7.49
CA GLU A 221 -11.40 -4.07 -7.95
C GLU A 221 -11.07 -2.62 -7.62
N TYR A 222 -9.82 -2.37 -7.31
CA TYR A 222 -9.26 -1.04 -7.14
C TYR A 222 -7.79 -1.02 -7.55
N ASN A 223 -7.25 0.17 -7.82
CA ASN A 223 -5.82 0.41 -7.92
C ASN A 223 -5.48 1.63 -7.07
N ILE A 224 -4.42 1.49 -6.25
CA ILE A 224 -3.96 2.55 -5.35
C ILE A 224 -2.59 3.06 -5.75
N ASN A 225 -2.33 4.30 -5.42
CA ASN A 225 -0.99 4.85 -5.42
C ASN A 225 -0.82 5.86 -4.27
N ALA A 226 0.45 6.11 -3.92
CA ALA A 226 0.82 7.15 -2.98
C ALA A 226 1.91 8.03 -3.59
N THR A 227 1.72 9.34 -3.50
CA THR A 227 2.70 10.34 -3.89
C THR A 227 3.23 11.03 -2.64
N VAL A 228 4.54 11.00 -2.45
CA VAL A 228 5.23 11.69 -1.36
C VAL A 228 5.98 12.87 -1.91
N VAL A 229 5.72 14.05 -1.33
CA VAL A 229 6.51 15.25 -1.56
C VAL A 229 7.43 15.44 -0.35
N GLY A 230 8.70 15.65 -0.62
CA GLY A 230 9.72 15.93 0.38
C GLY A 230 10.46 17.22 0.08
N VAL A 231 11.08 17.79 1.11
CA VAL A 231 11.93 18.97 0.97
C VAL A 231 13.18 18.84 1.84
N GLN A 232 14.30 19.31 1.31
CA GLN A 232 15.57 19.37 2.04
C GLN A 232 16.43 20.51 1.49
N ASP A 233 17.28 21.09 2.34
CA ASP A 233 18.29 22.03 1.88
C ASP A 233 19.32 21.31 1.00
N ARG A 234 19.73 21.93 -0.11
CA ARG A 234 20.64 21.32 -1.10
C ARG A 234 21.94 20.79 -0.48
N ASP A 235 22.50 21.48 0.49
CA ASP A 235 23.75 21.10 1.16
C ASP A 235 23.59 19.86 2.06
N LYS A 236 22.36 19.50 2.41
CA LYS A 236 22.01 18.31 3.22
C LYS A 236 21.59 17.10 2.38
N LEU A 237 21.48 17.25 1.06
CA LEU A 237 21.23 16.10 0.20
C LEU A 237 22.35 15.07 0.32
N LEU A 238 22.01 13.78 0.21
CA LEU A 238 23.03 12.74 0.19
C LEU A 238 23.93 12.91 -1.03
N ASN A 239 25.21 13.02 -0.75
CA ASN A 239 26.26 13.05 -1.76
C ASN A 239 27.05 11.75 -1.68
N TYR A 240 26.76 10.83 -2.58
CA TYR A 240 27.36 9.50 -2.65
C TYR A 240 28.88 9.54 -2.89
N GLU A 241 29.44 10.65 -3.39
CA GLU A 241 30.90 10.85 -3.51
C GLU A 241 31.62 10.92 -2.15
N LYS A 242 30.87 11.07 -1.03
CA LYS A 242 31.42 10.97 0.33
C LYS A 242 31.73 9.53 0.74
N ILE A 243 31.19 8.54 0.06
CA ILE A 243 31.44 7.12 0.32
C ILE A 243 32.89 6.80 -0.02
N LYS A 244 33.60 6.16 0.90
CA LYS A 244 35.01 5.83 0.78
C LYS A 244 35.31 4.41 1.22
N GLU A 245 36.49 3.90 0.84
CA GLU A 245 36.99 2.63 1.32
C GLU A 245 37.02 2.58 2.84
N GLY A 246 36.54 1.49 3.41
CA GLY A 246 36.43 1.25 4.85
C GLY A 246 35.10 1.64 5.46
N ASP A 247 34.24 2.40 4.77
CA ASP A 247 32.91 2.73 5.30
C ASP A 247 32.11 1.44 5.56
N ALA A 248 31.38 1.42 6.70
CA ALA A 248 30.59 0.28 7.12
C ALA A 248 29.22 0.27 6.42
N LEU A 249 28.71 -0.93 6.15
CA LEU A 249 27.38 -1.19 5.62
C LEU A 249 26.47 -1.70 6.75
N ILE A 250 25.44 -0.93 7.10
CA ILE A 250 24.46 -1.32 8.10
C ILE A 250 23.14 -1.63 7.40
N GLY A 251 22.69 -2.89 7.46
CA GLY A 251 21.38 -3.31 6.99
C GLY A 251 20.33 -3.11 8.07
N MET A 252 19.19 -2.53 7.72
CA MET A 252 18.04 -2.32 8.61
C MET A 252 16.93 -3.30 8.30
N ARG A 253 16.29 -3.82 9.36
CA ARG A 253 15.21 -4.80 9.27
C ARG A 253 14.01 -4.25 8.50
N THR A 254 13.43 -5.09 7.66
CA THR A 254 12.08 -4.92 7.10
C THR A 254 11.23 -6.15 7.36
N GLN A 255 10.00 -6.13 6.87
CA GLN A 255 9.04 -7.22 6.97
C GLN A 255 8.28 -7.37 5.64
N GLY A 256 7.48 -8.41 5.51
CA GLY A 256 6.73 -8.67 4.29
C GLY A 256 7.61 -9.09 3.11
N ILE A 257 7.02 -9.07 1.93
CA ILE A 257 7.70 -9.28 0.64
C ILE A 257 7.44 -8.06 -0.23
N ASP A 258 8.45 -7.60 -0.97
CA ASP A 258 8.28 -6.50 -1.94
C ASP A 258 7.36 -6.92 -3.10
N GLY A 259 6.51 -5.98 -3.55
CA GLY A 259 5.49 -6.19 -4.55
C GLY A 259 5.98 -6.76 -5.89
N THR A 260 7.26 -6.57 -6.23
CA THR A 260 7.86 -7.04 -7.49
C THR A 260 8.00 -8.56 -7.57
N HIS A 261 7.97 -9.27 -6.42
CA HIS A 261 8.13 -10.73 -6.37
C HIS A 261 6.81 -11.50 -6.24
N TYR A 262 5.71 -10.81 -6.09
CA TYR A 262 4.39 -11.46 -6.00
C TYR A 262 4.00 -12.33 -7.20
N PRO A 263 4.40 -12.06 -8.45
CA PRO A 263 4.11 -12.99 -9.54
C PRO A 263 4.67 -14.39 -9.31
N ILE A 264 5.89 -14.52 -8.74
CA ILE A 264 6.48 -15.84 -8.44
C ILE A 264 5.80 -16.46 -7.22
N ILE A 265 5.46 -15.66 -6.20
CA ILE A 265 4.70 -16.11 -5.04
C ILE A 265 3.32 -16.62 -5.46
N LYS A 266 2.61 -15.89 -6.33
CA LYS A 266 1.30 -16.33 -6.84
C LYS A 266 1.38 -17.70 -7.52
N VAL A 267 2.38 -17.91 -8.38
CA VAL A 267 2.60 -19.22 -9.02
C VAL A 267 2.90 -20.31 -7.98
N MET A 268 3.63 -19.99 -6.92
CA MET A 268 3.90 -20.92 -5.84
C MET A 268 2.62 -21.31 -5.09
N LEU A 269 1.79 -20.33 -4.73
CA LEU A 269 0.51 -20.55 -4.04
C LEU A 269 -0.51 -21.29 -4.94
N ASP A 270 -0.52 -21.04 -6.25
CA ASP A 270 -1.38 -21.76 -7.19
C ASP A 270 -1.01 -23.26 -7.29
N ARG A 271 0.27 -23.59 -7.14
CA ARG A 271 0.76 -24.98 -7.12
C ARG A 271 0.62 -25.65 -5.76
N ARG A 272 0.69 -24.87 -4.68
CA ARG A 272 0.62 -25.31 -3.29
C ARG A 272 -0.36 -24.43 -2.50
N PRO A 273 -1.69 -24.64 -2.73
CA PRO A 273 -2.74 -23.87 -2.02
C PRO A 273 -2.71 -24.06 -0.50
N ASP A 274 -2.15 -25.16 -0.03
CA ASP A 274 -1.94 -25.44 1.40
C ASP A 274 -1.06 -24.39 2.09
N LEU A 275 -0.19 -23.71 1.36
CA LEU A 275 0.67 -22.64 1.89
C LEU A 275 -0.12 -21.40 2.31
N LEU A 276 -1.35 -21.21 1.83
CA LEU A 276 -2.22 -20.11 2.29
C LEU A 276 -2.55 -20.23 3.79
N HIS A 277 -2.55 -21.45 4.32
CA HIS A 277 -2.84 -21.75 5.71
C HIS A 277 -1.61 -22.24 6.49
N ALA A 278 -0.44 -22.23 5.85
CA ALA A 278 0.80 -22.67 6.47
C ALA A 278 1.20 -21.70 7.58
N LYS A 279 1.72 -22.25 8.67
CA LYS A 279 2.32 -21.49 9.76
C LYS A 279 3.84 -21.44 9.60
N ILE A 280 4.43 -20.32 9.96
CA ILE A 280 5.88 -20.16 10.09
C ILE A 280 6.33 -20.65 11.49
N ASP A 281 5.53 -20.33 12.49
CA ASP A 281 5.68 -20.74 13.89
C ASP A 281 4.30 -20.89 14.57
N GLU A 282 4.26 -21.00 15.90
CA GLU A 282 3.01 -21.20 16.65
C GLU A 282 2.02 -20.04 16.47
N GLU A 283 2.49 -18.80 16.27
CA GLU A 283 1.68 -17.59 16.30
C GLU A 283 1.47 -16.97 14.91
N HIS A 284 2.37 -17.23 13.93
CA HIS A 284 2.41 -16.50 12.67
C HIS A 284 2.06 -17.36 11.46
N PHE A 285 1.17 -16.88 10.62
CA PHE A 285 0.83 -17.50 9.34
C PHE A 285 1.72 -16.95 8.20
N LEU A 286 2.08 -17.84 7.27
CA LEU A 286 2.94 -17.49 6.13
C LEU A 286 2.35 -16.35 5.29
N LEU A 287 1.05 -16.41 5.01
CA LEU A 287 0.37 -15.37 4.21
C LEU A 287 0.38 -14.01 4.92
N GLU A 288 0.11 -13.97 6.23
CA GLU A 288 0.17 -12.74 7.00
C GLU A 288 1.55 -12.11 6.96
N GLU A 289 2.59 -12.91 7.19
CA GLU A 289 3.98 -12.43 7.16
C GLU A 289 4.38 -11.93 5.76
N MET A 290 3.94 -12.59 4.69
CA MET A 290 4.18 -12.12 3.32
C MET A 290 3.48 -10.78 3.06
N MET A 291 2.26 -10.58 3.56
CA MET A 291 1.45 -9.39 3.29
C MET A 291 1.82 -8.18 4.12
N LYS A 292 2.60 -8.32 5.20
CA LYS A 292 3.06 -7.18 6.00
C LYS A 292 3.63 -6.06 5.12
N ALA A 293 3.35 -4.81 5.52
CA ALA A 293 3.90 -3.64 4.84
C ALA A 293 5.41 -3.51 5.09
N ASN A 294 6.14 -2.97 4.13
CA ASN A 294 7.54 -2.58 4.33
C ASN A 294 7.65 -1.52 5.45
N VAL A 295 8.80 -1.48 6.10
CA VAL A 295 9.11 -0.46 7.11
C VAL A 295 9.46 0.87 6.43
N ALA A 296 8.93 1.98 6.95
CA ALA A 296 9.35 3.34 6.59
C ALA A 296 10.44 3.81 7.56
N TYR A 297 11.59 4.22 7.05
CA TYR A 297 12.80 4.50 7.85
C TYR A 297 13.03 6.00 8.09
N THR A 298 11.96 6.78 8.25
CA THR A 298 12.07 8.25 8.38
C THR A 298 12.91 8.65 9.60
N ARG A 299 12.65 8.04 10.76
CA ARG A 299 13.33 8.39 12.01
C ARG A 299 14.80 8.00 11.96
N GLU A 300 15.09 6.80 11.49
CA GLU A 300 16.45 6.25 11.38
C GLU A 300 17.32 7.13 10.46
N ILE A 301 16.84 7.40 9.25
CA ILE A 301 17.60 8.16 8.25
C ILE A 301 17.79 9.62 8.67
N MET A 302 16.72 10.27 9.15
CA MET A 302 16.81 11.67 9.59
C MET A 302 17.74 11.81 10.80
N SER A 303 17.67 10.91 11.80
CA SER A 303 18.57 10.94 12.95
C SER A 303 20.05 10.71 12.56
N LEU A 304 20.32 9.78 11.64
CA LEU A 304 21.69 9.58 11.14
C LEU A 304 22.21 10.81 10.37
N GLN A 305 21.35 11.48 9.63
CA GLN A 305 21.69 12.69 8.89
C GLN A 305 21.98 13.86 9.84
N GLU A 306 21.19 14.03 10.89
CA GLU A 306 21.40 15.03 11.94
C GLU A 306 22.72 14.80 12.70
N CYS A 307 23.08 13.54 12.96
CA CYS A 307 24.38 13.18 13.54
C CYS A 307 25.56 13.38 12.57
N GLY A 308 25.32 13.59 11.29
CA GLY A 308 26.36 13.68 10.26
C GLY A 308 27.05 12.34 9.93
N TYR A 309 26.41 11.21 10.25
CA TYR A 309 27.00 9.88 10.05
C TYR A 309 26.64 9.26 8.68
N LEU A 310 25.69 9.83 7.95
CA LEU A 310 25.16 9.24 6.74
C LEU A 310 25.95 9.65 5.51
N HIS A 311 26.67 8.70 4.90
CA HIS A 311 27.35 8.87 3.61
C HIS A 311 26.49 8.40 2.42
N GLY A 312 25.59 7.42 2.64
CA GLY A 312 24.68 6.91 1.61
C GLY A 312 23.53 6.09 2.20
N ALA A 313 22.44 5.98 1.46
CA ALA A 313 21.29 5.16 1.82
C ALA A 313 20.75 4.45 0.57
N PHE A 314 20.59 3.14 0.63
CA PHE A 314 20.16 2.28 -0.48
C PHE A 314 18.91 1.51 -0.10
N ARG A 315 17.77 1.88 -0.65
CA ARG A 315 16.53 1.09 -0.47
C ARG A 315 16.69 -0.28 -1.13
N VAL A 316 16.39 -1.33 -0.39
CA VAL A 316 16.37 -2.71 -0.90
C VAL A 316 14.93 -3.10 -1.18
N HIS A 317 14.53 -3.09 -2.44
CA HIS A 317 13.16 -3.44 -2.83
C HIS A 317 13.05 -4.85 -3.44
N ASN A 318 14.09 -5.35 -4.08
CA ASN A 318 14.11 -6.70 -4.67
C ASN A 318 15.01 -7.62 -3.84
N SER A 319 16.26 -7.62 -4.20
CA SER A 319 17.31 -8.39 -3.57
C SER A 319 18.42 -7.45 -3.14
N LEU A 320 18.99 -7.70 -1.98
CA LEU A 320 20.18 -7.01 -1.51
C LEU A 320 21.33 -7.13 -2.53
N PHE A 321 21.49 -8.31 -3.16
CA PHE A 321 22.60 -8.61 -4.05
C PHE A 321 22.41 -8.15 -5.51
N ARG A 322 21.19 -7.75 -5.90
CA ARG A 322 20.89 -7.23 -7.24
C ARG A 322 20.28 -5.84 -7.21
N ASN A 323 20.43 -5.12 -6.09
CA ASN A 323 19.89 -3.78 -5.94
C ASN A 323 20.59 -2.82 -6.90
N LYS A 324 19.79 -2.13 -7.72
CA LYS A 324 20.31 -1.15 -8.69
C LYS A 324 20.93 0.08 -8.01
N GLY A 325 20.53 0.38 -6.77
CA GLY A 325 21.10 1.47 -5.99
C GLY A 325 22.62 1.39 -5.84
N TRP A 326 23.21 0.19 -5.85
CA TRP A 326 24.66 0.04 -5.79
C TRP A 326 25.42 0.68 -6.96
N ARG A 327 24.74 1.01 -8.05
CA ARG A 327 25.34 1.74 -9.19
C ARG A 327 25.76 3.17 -8.83
N GLU A 328 25.14 3.73 -7.80
CA GLU A 328 25.46 5.06 -7.28
C GLU A 328 26.77 5.09 -6.46
N LEU A 329 27.38 3.92 -6.15
CA LEU A 329 28.69 3.89 -5.52
C LEU A 329 29.73 4.56 -6.42
N PRO A 330 30.65 5.39 -5.88
CA PRO A 330 31.72 6.02 -6.61
C PRO A 330 32.54 5.01 -7.43
N ASN A 331 33.13 5.48 -8.51
CA ASN A 331 33.97 4.63 -9.36
C ASN A 331 35.17 4.10 -8.57
N GLY A 332 35.51 2.85 -8.82
CA GLY A 332 36.60 2.18 -8.10
C GLY A 332 36.22 1.67 -6.71
N LEU A 333 34.93 1.78 -6.29
CA LEU A 333 34.42 1.23 -5.04
C LEU A 333 33.35 0.16 -5.29
N TYR A 334 33.25 -0.81 -4.36
CA TYR A 334 32.19 -1.81 -4.33
C TYR A 334 31.77 -2.14 -2.89
N ALA A 335 30.54 -2.62 -2.74
CA ALA A 335 30.03 -3.14 -1.49
C ALA A 335 30.52 -4.59 -1.28
N TYR A 336 31.21 -4.86 -0.17
CA TYR A 336 31.62 -6.20 0.24
C TYR A 336 30.74 -6.67 1.36
N ILE A 337 29.86 -7.63 1.06
CA ILE A 337 28.80 -8.08 1.98
C ILE A 337 29.17 -9.47 2.52
N ASP A 338 29.18 -9.61 3.84
CA ASP A 338 29.32 -10.87 4.54
C ASP A 338 27.94 -11.52 4.73
N MET A 339 27.65 -12.53 3.92
CA MET A 339 26.36 -13.23 3.92
C MET A 339 26.06 -13.93 5.26
N THR A 340 27.08 -14.24 6.06
CA THR A 340 26.90 -14.87 7.39
C THR A 340 26.28 -13.92 8.41
N LYS A 341 26.35 -12.60 8.14
CA LYS A 341 25.82 -11.54 9.02
C LYS A 341 24.42 -11.09 8.64
N ILE A 342 23.85 -11.65 7.58
CA ILE A 342 22.49 -11.31 7.15
C ILE A 342 21.51 -12.17 7.95
N PRO A 343 20.60 -11.57 8.71
CA PRO A 343 19.56 -12.29 9.42
C PRO A 343 18.50 -12.77 8.43
N VAL A 344 18.52 -14.04 8.08
CA VAL A 344 17.41 -14.58 7.28
C VAL A 344 16.17 -14.68 8.16
N LEU A 345 15.18 -13.81 7.90
CA LEU A 345 13.96 -13.82 8.67
C LEU A 345 13.16 -15.12 8.49
N PRO A 346 12.37 -15.55 9.50
CA PRO A 346 11.59 -16.78 9.46
C PRO A 346 10.73 -16.94 8.20
N LEU A 347 10.14 -15.84 7.71
CA LEU A 347 9.40 -15.81 6.44
C LEU A 347 10.22 -16.37 5.27
N PHE A 348 11.47 -15.90 5.09
CA PHE A 348 12.32 -16.32 3.96
C PHE A 348 12.86 -17.73 4.15
N ARG A 349 13.10 -18.14 5.38
CA ARG A 349 13.46 -19.52 5.71
C ARG A 349 12.31 -20.46 5.34
N SER A 350 11.08 -20.16 5.78
CA SER A 350 9.90 -20.96 5.45
C SER A 350 9.65 -21.05 3.95
N LEU A 351 9.82 -19.95 3.19
CA LEU A 351 9.71 -19.97 1.73
C LEU A 351 10.82 -20.78 1.05
N TYR A 352 12.04 -20.73 1.56
CA TYR A 352 13.18 -21.47 1.04
C TYR A 352 13.00 -22.97 1.23
N GLU A 353 12.50 -23.40 2.39
CA GLU A 353 12.23 -24.80 2.74
C GLU A 353 11.17 -25.46 1.84
N GLN A 354 10.36 -24.67 1.12
CA GLN A 354 9.42 -25.23 0.14
C GLN A 354 10.12 -25.81 -1.10
N ASP A 355 11.40 -25.51 -1.30
CA ASP A 355 12.21 -25.99 -2.45
C ASP A 355 11.57 -25.75 -3.84
N MET A 356 10.77 -24.69 -3.95
CA MET A 356 10.10 -24.32 -5.21
C MET A 356 10.88 -23.28 -6.03
N ILE A 357 11.89 -22.67 -5.41
CA ILE A 357 12.79 -21.68 -6.03
C ILE A 357 14.21 -22.14 -5.76
N GLY A 358 15.01 -22.34 -6.83
CA GLY A 358 16.36 -22.87 -6.72
C GLY A 358 17.21 -22.10 -5.72
N ALA A 359 18.01 -22.83 -4.95
CA ALA A 359 18.82 -22.31 -3.85
C ALA A 359 19.81 -21.21 -4.26
N ASP A 360 20.35 -21.29 -5.47
CA ASP A 360 21.23 -20.31 -6.09
C ASP A 360 20.49 -19.06 -6.57
N VAL A 361 19.21 -19.19 -6.89
CA VAL A 361 18.35 -18.09 -7.40
C VAL A 361 17.72 -17.30 -6.24
N PHE A 362 17.35 -17.98 -5.16
CA PHE A 362 16.55 -17.42 -4.05
C PHE A 362 17.15 -16.13 -3.45
N PRO A 363 18.45 -16.06 -3.09
CA PRO A 363 19.04 -14.82 -2.55
C PRO A 363 19.03 -13.67 -3.53
N HIS A 364 18.99 -13.95 -4.84
CA HIS A 364 18.95 -12.95 -5.89
C HIS A 364 17.51 -12.46 -6.22
N ARG A 365 16.53 -13.01 -5.53
CA ARG A 365 15.10 -12.64 -5.69
C ARG A 365 14.54 -11.94 -4.48
N PHE A 366 15.00 -12.25 -3.27
CA PHE A 366 14.41 -11.73 -2.04
C PHE A 366 15.42 -10.92 -1.23
N HIS A 367 14.92 -10.00 -0.42
CA HIS A 367 15.72 -9.09 0.41
C HIS A 367 16.16 -9.71 1.76
N MET A 368 15.80 -10.95 2.05
CA MET A 368 16.15 -11.71 3.27
C MET A 368 15.77 -11.03 4.60
N GLY A 369 15.06 -9.92 4.58
CA GLY A 369 14.72 -9.14 5.76
C GLY A 369 15.47 -7.81 5.88
N ILE A 370 16.31 -7.46 4.93
CA ILE A 370 16.95 -6.15 4.85
C ILE A 370 16.15 -5.24 3.90
N GLY A 371 15.60 -4.16 4.41
CA GLY A 371 14.80 -3.22 3.61
C GLY A 371 15.54 -1.95 3.19
N MET A 372 16.58 -1.58 3.94
CA MET A 372 17.49 -0.48 3.59
C MET A 372 18.89 -0.76 4.09
N VAL A 373 19.88 -0.32 3.33
CA VAL A 373 21.29 -0.34 3.74
C VAL A 373 21.79 1.10 3.80
N VAL A 374 22.39 1.48 4.93
CA VAL A 374 23.07 2.76 5.07
C VAL A 374 24.56 2.57 5.07
N VAL A 375 25.28 3.57 4.53
CA VAL A 375 26.73 3.64 4.50
C VAL A 375 27.16 4.72 5.50
N VAL A 376 28.01 4.34 6.45
CA VAL A 376 28.47 5.22 7.51
C VAL A 376 29.99 5.10 7.69
N PRO A 377 30.70 6.13 8.23
CA PRO A 377 32.12 6.01 8.56
C PRO A 377 32.38 4.80 9.47
N ALA A 378 33.47 4.08 9.25
CA ALA A 378 33.82 2.89 10.03
C ALA A 378 33.90 3.16 11.54
N ASP A 379 34.48 4.30 11.92
CA ASP A 379 34.63 4.73 13.31
C ASP A 379 33.31 5.16 13.95
N LYS A 380 32.25 5.37 13.16
CA LYS A 380 30.89 5.73 13.59
C LYS A 380 29.89 4.58 13.50
N CYS A 381 30.30 3.40 13.04
CA CYS A 381 29.42 2.27 12.85
C CYS A 381 28.65 1.88 14.12
N ARG A 382 29.32 1.85 15.28
CA ARG A 382 28.70 1.47 16.55
C ARG A 382 27.66 2.51 17.00
N GLU A 383 28.00 3.78 16.95
CA GLU A 383 27.10 4.88 17.31
C GLU A 383 25.92 4.94 16.35
N ALA A 384 26.13 4.77 15.05
CA ALA A 384 25.07 4.72 14.06
C ALA A 384 24.10 3.55 14.31
N MET A 385 24.63 2.36 14.64
CA MET A 385 23.78 1.23 15.04
C MET A 385 22.98 1.49 16.31
N GLN A 386 23.52 2.24 17.28
CA GLN A 386 22.80 2.64 18.47
C GLN A 386 21.66 3.63 18.16
N VAL A 387 21.89 4.56 17.24
CA VAL A 387 20.84 5.49 16.76
C VAL A 387 19.72 4.72 16.06
N ILE A 388 20.05 3.86 15.10
CA ILE A 388 19.07 3.04 14.38
C ILE A 388 18.32 2.12 15.35
N GLY A 389 19.04 1.48 16.28
CA GLY A 389 18.51 0.50 17.23
C GLY A 389 17.46 1.04 18.20
N GLN A 390 17.27 2.37 18.28
CA GLN A 390 16.17 2.99 19.02
C GLN A 390 14.81 2.78 18.33
N TYR A 391 14.81 2.48 17.03
CA TYR A 391 13.62 2.42 16.18
C TYR A 391 13.44 1.07 15.51
N THR A 392 14.54 0.48 14.98
CA THR A 392 14.49 -0.81 14.29
C THR A 392 15.77 -1.62 14.49
N GLU A 393 15.66 -2.94 14.34
CA GLU A 393 16.84 -3.83 14.36
C GLU A 393 17.76 -3.56 13.17
N CYS A 394 19.06 -3.62 13.40
CA CYS A 394 20.06 -3.43 12.36
C CYS A 394 21.32 -4.26 12.58
N TRP A 395 22.05 -4.51 11.51
CA TRP A 395 23.25 -5.36 11.52
C TRP A 395 24.34 -4.74 10.67
N ASN A 396 25.59 -4.80 11.13
CA ASN A 396 26.72 -4.52 10.27
C ASN A 396 26.92 -5.72 9.34
N ILE A 397 26.53 -5.56 8.07
CA ILE A 397 26.51 -6.62 7.06
C ILE A 397 27.75 -6.60 6.15
N GLY A 398 28.64 -5.63 6.30
CA GLY A 398 29.81 -5.52 5.44
C GLY A 398 30.48 -4.15 5.46
N GLU A 399 31.22 -3.88 4.42
CA GLU A 399 32.00 -2.65 4.27
C GLU A 399 32.16 -2.25 2.80
N ILE A 400 32.58 -1.02 2.54
CA ILE A 400 32.99 -0.54 1.22
C ILE A 400 34.49 -0.87 1.01
N ARG A 401 34.81 -1.42 -0.15
CA ARG A 401 36.20 -1.74 -0.54
C ARG A 401 36.59 -1.10 -1.86
N ALA A 402 37.90 -0.84 -2.01
CA ALA A 402 38.46 -0.40 -3.27
C ALA A 402 38.56 -1.57 -4.29
N ASP A 403 38.15 -1.29 -5.53
CA ASP A 403 38.26 -2.27 -6.64
C ASP A 403 39.62 -2.15 -7.34
N LYS A 404 40.65 -2.75 -6.73
CA LYS A 404 42.01 -2.77 -7.25
C LYS A 404 42.16 -3.65 -8.51
N GLU A 405 41.19 -4.52 -8.76
CA GLU A 405 41.26 -5.51 -9.84
C GLU A 405 40.38 -5.09 -11.05
N HIS A 406 39.70 -3.97 -10.95
CA HIS A 406 38.79 -3.43 -11.98
C HIS A 406 37.76 -4.47 -12.49
N LYS A 407 37.26 -5.33 -11.58
CA LYS A 407 36.25 -6.34 -11.90
C LYS A 407 34.90 -5.67 -12.09
N GLU A 408 34.12 -6.20 -13.02
CA GLU A 408 32.75 -5.75 -13.22
C GLU A 408 31.89 -6.02 -11.96
N GLY A 409 30.97 -5.10 -11.67
CA GLY A 409 29.99 -5.21 -10.61
C GLY A 409 30.33 -4.40 -9.35
N LYS A 410 29.31 -3.86 -8.73
CA LYS A 410 29.39 -3.00 -7.54
C LYS A 410 29.16 -3.77 -6.24
N ILE A 411 28.96 -5.10 -6.29
CA ILE A 411 28.76 -5.96 -5.11
C ILE A 411 29.65 -7.18 -5.22
N ARG A 412 30.27 -7.56 -4.10
CA ARG A 412 30.92 -8.85 -3.90
C ARG A 412 30.50 -9.41 -2.55
N THR A 413 30.36 -10.72 -2.47
CA THR A 413 29.89 -11.40 -1.27
C THR A 413 30.93 -12.41 -0.76
N THR A 414 30.88 -12.69 0.54
CA THR A 414 31.61 -13.78 1.18
C THR A 414 30.68 -14.56 2.12
N GLY A 415 31.07 -15.78 2.46
CA GLY A 415 30.26 -16.66 3.30
C GLY A 415 29.03 -17.21 2.58
N LYS A 416 28.10 -17.75 3.37
CA LYS A 416 26.81 -18.27 2.91
C LYS A 416 25.72 -17.80 3.88
N LEU A 417 24.49 -17.61 3.37
CA LEU A 417 23.33 -17.39 4.22
C LEU A 417 23.14 -18.56 5.19
N GLN A 418 22.72 -18.23 6.40
CA GLN A 418 22.36 -19.22 7.42
C GLN A 418 20.85 -19.38 7.42
N TRP A 419 20.39 -20.49 6.84
CA TRP A 419 18.96 -20.83 6.73
C TRP A 419 18.41 -21.39 8.04
#